data_ba68582ac31e7d3e6e3a65c6d8b0982c
#
_entry.id   ba68582ac31e7d3e6e3a65c6d8b0982c
#
_cell.length_a   1.000
_cell.length_b   1.000
_cell.length_c   1.000
_cell.angle_alpha   90.00
_cell.angle_beta   90.00
_cell.angle_gamma   90.00
#
_symmetry.space_group_name_H-M   'P 1'
#
loop_
_entity.id
_entity.type
_entity.pdbx_description
1 polymer ?
#
loop_
_entity_poly.entity_id
_entity_poly.type
_entity_poly.pdbx_seq_one_letter_code
_entity_poly.pdbx_strand_id
1 'polypeptide(L)'
;MQIKATGISSKSSKGKILEVFFPIIDFDGKKTHIKELPNYETSKEIINISWGSEDLKKPISDVISAYLKLHLLSYKFVLPNSINLEGLFDSLPNVVWTNQGAISIDEIDEKLIESKLLNQDLNIRSIDKFPPLTDFIIPENVRIADASRVRLGAYLSPGTTIMHEGFVNFNAGTLGKAMIEGRISSGVVVGNNSDLGGGSSTM
;
A
#
# COMPACT_ATOMS: atom_id res chain seq x y z
N MET A 1 17.46 -10.43 -13.23
CA MET A 1 16.16 -10.17 -12.59
C MET A 1 15.46 -9.06 -13.36
N GLN A 2 14.22 -9.29 -13.76
CA GLN A 2 13.38 -8.31 -14.46
C GLN A 2 12.05 -8.16 -13.72
N ILE A 3 11.58 -6.92 -13.57
CA ILE A 3 10.29 -6.59 -12.97
C ILE A 3 9.47 -5.85 -14.03
N LYS A 4 8.28 -6.38 -14.34
CA LYS A 4 7.29 -5.70 -15.19
C LYS A 4 6.04 -5.47 -14.35
N ALA A 5 5.51 -4.26 -14.38
CA ALA A 5 4.31 -3.92 -13.62
C ALA A 5 3.38 -3.05 -14.45
N THR A 6 2.07 -3.33 -14.35
CA THR A 6 1.01 -2.47 -14.90
C THR A 6 0.21 -1.92 -13.74
N GLY A 7 0.11 -0.61 -13.66
CA GLY A 7 -0.56 0.13 -12.61
C GLY A 7 -1.66 1.04 -13.14
N ILE A 8 -2.58 1.39 -12.25
CA ILE A 8 -3.68 2.33 -12.47
C ILE A 8 -3.45 3.52 -11.54
N SER A 9 -3.30 4.73 -12.09
CA SER A 9 -3.06 5.94 -11.30
C SER A 9 -4.34 6.75 -11.06
N SER A 10 -4.43 7.31 -9.86
CA SER A 10 -5.39 8.37 -9.54
C SER A 10 -4.68 9.71 -9.49
N LYS A 11 -5.27 10.73 -10.11
CA LYS A 11 -4.72 12.09 -10.18
C LYS A 11 -5.68 13.11 -9.61
N SER A 12 -5.13 14.20 -9.11
CA SER A 12 -5.88 15.42 -8.83
C SER A 12 -6.34 16.08 -10.13
N SER A 13 -7.25 17.05 -10.05
CA SER A 13 -7.67 17.89 -11.19
C SER A 13 -6.49 18.65 -11.86
N LYS A 14 -5.44 18.91 -11.07
CA LYS A 14 -4.19 19.54 -11.53
C LYS A 14 -3.19 18.54 -12.16
N GLY A 15 -3.57 17.27 -12.32
CA GLY A 15 -2.73 16.23 -12.93
C GLY A 15 -1.67 15.63 -11.99
N LYS A 16 -1.63 15.99 -10.70
CA LYS A 16 -0.71 15.40 -9.73
C LYS A 16 -1.14 13.97 -9.40
N ILE A 17 -0.24 13.00 -9.51
CA ILE A 17 -0.51 11.61 -9.10
C ILE A 17 -0.66 11.57 -7.57
N LEU A 18 -1.77 11.00 -7.11
CA LEU A 18 -2.10 10.85 -5.69
C LEU A 18 -1.79 9.45 -5.19
N GLU A 19 -2.07 8.44 -6.01
CA GLU A 19 -1.84 7.02 -5.73
C GLU A 19 -1.64 6.23 -7.01
N VAL A 20 -1.06 5.03 -6.89
CA VAL A 20 -0.98 4.06 -7.98
C VAL A 20 -1.26 2.65 -7.44
N PHE A 21 -2.25 1.99 -8.00
CA PHE A 21 -2.51 0.58 -7.76
C PHE A 21 -1.79 -0.28 -8.80
N PHE A 22 -0.96 -1.24 -8.38
CA PHE A 22 -0.29 -2.19 -9.25
C PHE A 22 -0.90 -3.60 -9.11
N PRO A 23 -2.03 -3.90 -9.79
CA PRO A 23 -2.66 -5.23 -9.73
C PRO A 23 -1.84 -6.29 -10.47
N ILE A 24 -1.05 -5.90 -11.46
CA ILE A 24 -0.29 -6.81 -12.31
C ILE A 24 1.19 -6.55 -12.10
N ILE A 25 1.89 -7.54 -11.56
CA ILE A 25 3.34 -7.53 -11.41
C ILE A 25 3.86 -8.89 -11.84
N ASP A 26 4.88 -8.87 -12.70
CA ASP A 26 5.73 -10.01 -13.04
C ASP A 26 7.12 -9.72 -12.47
N PHE A 27 7.48 -10.44 -11.42
CA PHE A 27 8.77 -10.34 -10.74
C PHE A 27 9.60 -11.58 -11.06
N ASP A 28 10.42 -11.50 -12.10
CA ASP A 28 11.30 -12.60 -12.54
C ASP A 28 10.55 -13.94 -12.72
N GLY A 29 9.36 -13.86 -13.35
CA GLY A 29 8.47 -14.99 -13.60
C GLY A 29 7.47 -15.31 -12.50
N LYS A 30 7.62 -14.79 -11.27
CA LYS A 30 6.55 -14.79 -10.26
C LYS A 30 5.55 -13.70 -10.56
N LYS A 31 4.26 -14.05 -10.59
CA LYS A 31 3.19 -13.11 -11.00
C LYS A 31 2.14 -12.94 -9.90
N THR A 32 1.52 -11.76 -9.88
CA THR A 32 0.25 -11.56 -9.17
C THR A 32 -0.86 -12.42 -9.78
N HIS A 33 -1.97 -12.59 -9.07
CA HIS A 33 -3.10 -13.41 -9.54
C HIS A 33 -3.80 -12.81 -10.77
N ILE A 34 -3.84 -11.48 -10.86
CA ILE A 34 -4.44 -10.75 -11.99
C ILE A 34 -3.44 -10.75 -13.14
N LYS A 35 -3.86 -11.21 -14.31
CA LYS A 35 -2.98 -11.35 -15.49
C LYS A 35 -3.17 -10.22 -16.49
N GLU A 36 -4.34 -9.64 -16.57
CA GLU A 36 -4.70 -8.55 -17.48
C GLU A 36 -5.72 -7.63 -16.84
N LEU A 37 -5.73 -6.36 -17.23
CA LEU A 37 -6.76 -5.43 -16.80
C LEU A 37 -8.03 -5.68 -17.63
N PRO A 38 -9.22 -5.66 -16.99
CA PRO A 38 -10.46 -5.69 -17.74
C PRO A 38 -10.59 -4.43 -18.62
N ASN A 39 -11.17 -4.60 -19.79
CA ASN A 39 -11.38 -3.50 -20.73
C ASN A 39 -12.60 -2.68 -20.32
N TYR A 40 -12.38 -1.68 -19.44
CA TYR A 40 -13.38 -0.69 -19.08
C TYR A 40 -13.00 0.68 -19.65
N GLU A 41 -14.00 1.45 -20.09
CA GLU A 41 -13.82 2.86 -20.36
C GLU A 41 -13.48 3.57 -19.04
N THR A 42 -12.33 4.25 -18.99
CA THR A 42 -11.83 4.88 -17.77
C THR A 42 -11.09 6.17 -18.08
N SER A 43 -11.21 7.15 -17.19
CA SER A 43 -10.37 8.35 -17.17
C SER A 43 -9.05 8.15 -16.44
N LYS A 44 -8.83 6.98 -15.83
CA LYS A 44 -7.58 6.67 -15.13
C LYS A 44 -6.45 6.40 -16.14
N GLU A 45 -5.24 6.82 -15.79
CA GLU A 45 -4.05 6.53 -16.59
C GLU A 45 -3.49 5.16 -16.24
N ILE A 46 -3.14 4.38 -17.28
CA ILE A 46 -2.46 3.09 -17.14
C ILE A 46 -0.95 3.33 -17.23
N ILE A 47 -0.24 2.88 -16.22
CA ILE A 47 1.21 3.02 -16.09
C ILE A 47 1.87 1.66 -16.31
N ASN A 48 2.83 1.60 -17.22
CA ASN A 48 3.64 0.40 -17.44
C ASN A 48 5.09 0.67 -17.03
N ILE A 49 5.62 -0.20 -16.18
CA ILE A 49 6.98 -0.12 -15.63
C ILE A 49 7.77 -1.35 -16.06
N SER A 50 9.03 -1.13 -16.40
CA SER A 50 10.01 -2.20 -16.59
C SER A 50 11.29 -1.82 -15.84
N TRP A 51 11.62 -2.59 -14.78
CA TRP A 51 12.77 -2.40 -13.92
C TRP A 51 13.72 -3.58 -13.95
N GLY A 52 14.99 -3.32 -13.65
CA GLY A 52 15.99 -4.33 -13.32
C GLY A 52 16.25 -4.40 -11.81
N SER A 53 17.17 -5.28 -11.39
CA SER A 53 17.58 -5.41 -9.98
C SER A 53 18.13 -4.12 -9.37
N GLU A 54 18.81 -3.31 -10.17
CA GLU A 54 19.44 -2.07 -9.69
C GLU A 54 18.41 -1.00 -9.34
N ASP A 55 17.21 -1.03 -9.95
CA ASP A 55 16.16 -0.05 -9.63
C ASP A 55 15.60 -0.24 -8.21
N LEU A 56 15.69 -1.44 -7.66
CA LEU A 56 15.32 -1.70 -6.25
C LEU A 56 16.29 -1.05 -5.25
N LYS A 57 17.53 -0.81 -5.67
CA LYS A 57 18.59 -0.21 -4.83
C LYS A 57 18.61 1.32 -4.92
N LYS A 58 17.97 1.90 -5.94
CA LYS A 58 17.91 3.36 -6.09
C LYS A 58 17.00 3.98 -5.04
N PRO A 59 17.29 5.20 -4.56
CA PRO A 59 16.34 5.99 -3.78
C PRO A 59 15.04 6.22 -4.54
N ILE A 60 13.96 6.48 -3.82
CA ILE A 60 12.66 6.80 -4.38
C ILE A 60 12.62 8.31 -4.68
N SER A 61 12.20 8.67 -5.90
CA SER A 61 12.14 10.06 -6.36
C SER A 61 10.74 10.51 -6.80
N ASP A 62 9.78 9.58 -6.88
CA ASP A 62 8.43 9.85 -7.38
C ASP A 62 7.38 8.90 -6.79
N VAL A 63 6.11 9.27 -6.94
CA VAL A 63 4.95 8.51 -6.41
C VAL A 63 4.86 7.12 -7.02
N ILE A 64 5.18 6.97 -8.31
CA ILE A 64 5.04 5.69 -9.03
C ILE A 64 6.02 4.67 -8.47
N SER A 65 7.29 5.06 -8.32
CA SER A 65 8.34 4.19 -7.76
C SER A 65 8.07 3.86 -6.28
N ALA A 66 7.53 4.82 -5.51
CA ALA A 66 7.11 4.61 -4.13
C ALA A 66 6.04 3.50 -4.03
N TYR A 67 4.95 3.65 -4.80
CA TYR A 67 3.87 2.67 -4.79
C TYR A 67 4.30 1.31 -5.31
N LEU A 68 5.14 1.24 -6.36
CA LEU A 68 5.63 -0.05 -6.85
C LEU A 68 6.43 -0.79 -5.78
N LYS A 69 7.36 -0.11 -5.09
CA LYS A 69 8.14 -0.72 -4.00
C LYS A 69 7.27 -1.18 -2.82
N LEU A 70 6.25 -0.39 -2.44
CA LEU A 70 5.30 -0.78 -1.41
C LEU A 70 4.48 -2.02 -1.82
N HIS A 71 4.02 -2.10 -3.08
CA HIS A 71 3.33 -3.27 -3.60
C HIS A 71 4.22 -4.52 -3.63
N LEU A 72 5.51 -4.37 -4.02
CA LEU A 72 6.45 -5.50 -4.02
C LEU A 72 6.63 -6.11 -2.62
N LEU A 73 6.67 -5.28 -1.58
CA LEU A 73 6.70 -5.72 -0.18
C LEU A 73 5.39 -6.45 0.20
N SER A 74 4.25 -5.84 -0.06
CA SER A 74 2.94 -6.39 0.34
C SER A 74 2.54 -7.64 -0.43
N TYR A 75 2.92 -7.75 -1.71
CA TYR A 75 2.78 -9.00 -2.49
C TYR A 75 3.84 -10.05 -2.15
N LYS A 76 4.78 -9.73 -1.26
CA LYS A 76 5.86 -10.65 -0.82
C LYS A 76 6.82 -11.06 -1.94
N PHE A 77 7.02 -10.21 -2.93
CA PHE A 77 8.07 -10.39 -3.94
C PHE A 77 9.47 -10.08 -3.37
N VAL A 78 9.53 -9.18 -2.41
CA VAL A 78 10.75 -8.79 -1.70
C VAL A 78 10.53 -8.82 -0.20
N LEU A 79 11.58 -9.12 0.56
CA LEU A 79 11.52 -9.10 2.03
C LEU A 79 11.64 -7.67 2.58
N PRO A 80 11.13 -7.39 3.77
CA PRO A 80 11.46 -6.16 4.47
C PRO A 80 12.97 -5.97 4.59
N ASN A 81 13.43 -4.73 4.51
CA ASN A 81 14.84 -4.32 4.55
C ASN A 81 15.71 -4.81 3.38
N SER A 82 15.14 -5.40 2.33
CA SER A 82 15.90 -5.90 1.17
C SER A 82 15.97 -4.93 -0.01
N ILE A 83 15.25 -3.82 0.04
CA ILE A 83 15.20 -2.79 -1.00
C ILE A 83 15.42 -1.40 -0.41
N ASN A 84 15.90 -0.46 -1.23
CA ASN A 84 16.10 0.92 -0.79
C ASN A 84 14.76 1.68 -0.78
N LEU A 85 14.39 2.23 0.38
CA LEU A 85 13.18 3.05 0.58
C LEU A 85 13.52 4.51 0.96
N GLU A 86 14.78 4.92 0.80
CA GLU A 86 15.17 6.32 0.97
C GLU A 86 14.33 7.22 0.05
N GLY A 87 13.85 8.35 0.56
CA GLY A 87 13.00 9.29 -0.17
C GLY A 87 11.50 8.91 -0.21
N LEU A 88 11.11 7.75 0.35
CA LEU A 88 9.70 7.28 0.32
C LEU A 88 8.74 8.32 0.92
N PHE A 89 9.08 8.87 2.07
CA PHE A 89 8.22 9.82 2.80
C PHE A 89 8.05 11.13 2.05
N ASP A 90 9.10 11.61 1.39
CA ASP A 90 9.09 12.87 0.65
C ASP A 90 8.38 12.74 -0.69
N SER A 91 8.47 11.56 -1.31
CA SER A 91 7.84 11.26 -2.60
C SER A 91 6.34 11.04 -2.50
N LEU A 92 5.81 10.59 -1.35
CA LEU A 92 4.39 10.36 -1.17
C LEU A 92 3.66 11.67 -0.81
N PRO A 93 2.58 12.05 -1.55
CA PRO A 93 1.75 13.16 -1.17
C PRO A 93 0.92 12.81 0.07
N ASN A 94 0.61 13.82 0.89
CA ASN A 94 -0.45 13.68 1.89
C ASN A 94 -1.79 13.83 1.18
N VAL A 95 -2.67 12.86 1.33
CA VAL A 95 -3.96 12.80 0.63
C VAL A 95 -5.11 12.48 1.59
N VAL A 96 -6.32 12.76 1.17
CA VAL A 96 -7.55 12.39 1.89
C VAL A 96 -8.04 11.05 1.34
N TRP A 97 -8.00 10.01 2.18
CA TRP A 97 -8.51 8.69 1.85
C TRP A 97 -10.00 8.62 2.10
N THR A 98 -10.77 8.30 1.07
CA THR A 98 -12.24 8.27 1.12
C THR A 98 -12.78 6.92 0.66
N ASN A 99 -14.09 6.73 0.78
CA ASN A 99 -14.78 5.59 0.16
C ASN A 99 -14.78 5.62 -1.39
N GLN A 100 -14.39 6.76 -1.99
CA GLN A 100 -14.27 6.93 -3.45
C GLN A 100 -12.80 6.96 -3.93
N GLY A 101 -11.84 6.61 -3.06
CA GLY A 101 -10.40 6.64 -3.33
C GLY A 101 -9.70 7.87 -2.78
N ALA A 102 -8.50 8.14 -3.30
CA ALA A 102 -7.66 9.28 -2.88
C ALA A 102 -8.14 10.59 -3.49
N ILE A 103 -8.29 11.62 -2.65
CA ILE A 103 -8.62 12.98 -3.06
C ILE A 103 -7.50 13.92 -2.58
N SER A 104 -7.14 14.91 -3.40
CA SER A 104 -6.18 15.94 -3.00
C SER A 104 -6.72 16.77 -1.84
N ILE A 105 -5.85 17.16 -0.89
CA ILE A 105 -6.23 18.04 0.22
C ILE A 105 -6.79 19.37 -0.31
N ASP A 106 -6.23 19.88 -1.41
CA ASP A 106 -6.67 21.13 -2.02
C ASP A 106 -8.10 21.07 -2.61
N GLU A 107 -8.64 19.87 -2.83
CA GLU A 107 -9.91 19.64 -3.53
C GLU A 107 -11.02 19.08 -2.62
N ILE A 108 -10.67 18.68 -1.40
CA ILE A 108 -11.62 17.93 -0.56
C ILE A 108 -12.82 18.76 -0.12
N ASP A 109 -12.64 20.06 0.16
CA ASP A 109 -13.73 20.93 0.62
C ASP A 109 -14.80 21.09 -0.46
N GLU A 110 -14.37 21.31 -1.72
CA GLU A 110 -15.29 21.38 -2.87
C GLU A 110 -16.01 20.05 -3.08
N LYS A 111 -15.30 18.93 -2.99
CA LYS A 111 -15.88 17.60 -3.13
C LYS A 111 -16.88 17.25 -2.01
N LEU A 112 -16.63 17.70 -0.79
CA LEU A 112 -17.58 17.56 0.32
C LEU A 112 -18.86 18.37 0.07
N ILE A 113 -18.73 19.63 -0.38
CA ILE A 113 -19.88 20.47 -0.71
C ILE A 113 -20.69 19.84 -1.85
N GLU A 114 -20.01 19.42 -2.94
CA GLU A 114 -20.64 18.75 -4.08
C GLU A 114 -21.43 17.50 -3.63
N SER A 115 -20.79 16.65 -2.82
CA SER A 115 -21.42 15.41 -2.32
C SER A 115 -22.68 15.69 -1.51
N LYS A 116 -22.68 16.74 -0.67
CA LYS A 116 -23.86 17.12 0.12
C LYS A 116 -24.98 17.72 -0.74
N LEU A 117 -24.65 18.54 -1.71
CA LEU A 117 -25.63 19.12 -2.63
C LEU A 117 -26.28 18.06 -3.53
N LEU A 118 -25.53 17.05 -3.94
CA LEU A 118 -25.99 15.99 -4.84
C LEU A 118 -26.51 14.75 -4.10
N ASN A 119 -26.55 14.74 -2.76
CA ASN A 119 -26.87 13.59 -1.93
C ASN A 119 -26.03 12.35 -2.28
N GLN A 120 -24.75 12.55 -2.63
CA GLN A 120 -23.79 11.49 -2.85
C GLN A 120 -23.07 11.14 -1.55
N ASP A 121 -22.68 9.87 -1.40
CA ASP A 121 -21.98 9.40 -0.21
C ASP A 121 -20.47 9.61 -0.38
N LEU A 122 -19.90 10.60 0.32
CA LEU A 122 -18.47 10.83 0.42
C LEU A 122 -18.06 10.80 1.90
N ASN A 123 -17.34 9.75 2.29
CA ASN A 123 -16.86 9.54 3.65
C ASN A 123 -15.33 9.62 3.69
N ILE A 124 -14.79 10.51 4.52
CA ILE A 124 -13.37 10.60 4.80
C ILE A 124 -13.03 9.52 5.84
N ARG A 125 -12.04 8.68 5.52
CA ARG A 125 -11.51 7.64 6.40
C ARG A 125 -10.25 8.07 7.14
N SER A 126 -9.36 8.79 6.45
CA SER A 126 -8.11 9.30 7.03
C SER A 126 -7.48 10.37 6.15
N ILE A 127 -6.50 11.06 6.70
CA ILE A 127 -5.60 11.97 5.99
C ILE A 127 -4.19 11.47 6.29
N ASP A 128 -3.52 10.87 5.30
CA ASP A 128 -2.18 10.28 5.48
C ASP A 128 -1.47 10.17 4.12
N LYS A 129 -0.17 9.98 4.17
CA LYS A 129 0.66 9.61 3.01
C LYS A 129 0.51 8.15 2.62
N PHE A 130 0.23 7.27 3.59
CA PHE A 130 0.16 5.83 3.39
C PHE A 130 -1.28 5.33 3.43
N PRO A 131 -1.75 4.64 2.39
CA PRO A 131 -3.03 3.97 2.44
C PRO A 131 -2.99 2.71 3.30
N PRO A 132 -4.16 2.23 3.77
CA PRO A 132 -4.30 0.87 4.26
C PRO A 132 -3.93 -0.16 3.18
N LEU A 133 -3.27 -1.23 3.58
CA LEU A 133 -2.92 -2.34 2.68
C LEU A 133 -4.15 -2.90 1.96
N THR A 134 -5.25 -3.05 2.67
CA THR A 134 -6.49 -3.65 2.17
C THR A 134 -7.23 -2.82 1.12
N ASP A 135 -6.85 -1.58 0.90
CA ASP A 135 -7.37 -0.78 -0.21
C ASP A 135 -6.83 -1.29 -1.58
N PHE A 136 -5.75 -2.05 -1.57
CA PHE A 136 -5.06 -2.52 -2.77
C PHE A 136 -4.89 -4.03 -2.81
N ILE A 137 -4.64 -4.68 -1.67
CA ILE A 137 -4.24 -6.08 -1.60
C ILE A 137 -5.00 -6.78 -0.48
N ILE A 138 -5.60 -7.92 -0.82
CA ILE A 138 -6.16 -8.84 0.17
C ILE A 138 -5.13 -9.96 0.39
N PRO A 139 -4.40 -9.95 1.51
CA PRO A 139 -3.38 -10.95 1.77
C PRO A 139 -4.00 -12.32 2.07
N GLU A 140 -3.44 -13.36 1.45
CA GLU A 140 -3.94 -14.73 1.59
C GLU A 140 -3.74 -15.28 3.01
N ASN A 141 -4.78 -15.89 3.58
CA ASN A 141 -4.77 -16.51 4.92
C ASN A 141 -4.28 -15.57 6.04
N VAL A 142 -4.59 -14.28 5.94
CA VAL A 142 -4.30 -13.27 6.95
C VAL A 142 -5.60 -12.70 7.48
N ARG A 143 -5.68 -12.50 8.79
CA ARG A 143 -6.78 -11.80 9.45
C ARG A 143 -6.32 -10.41 9.88
N ILE A 144 -7.04 -9.38 9.48
CA ILE A 144 -6.83 -7.98 9.87
C ILE A 144 -8.12 -7.47 10.48
N ALA A 145 -8.14 -7.19 11.78
CA ALA A 145 -9.34 -6.76 12.50
C ALA A 145 -9.68 -5.29 12.25
N ASP A 146 -8.67 -4.44 12.05
CA ASP A 146 -8.82 -3.03 11.68
C ASP A 146 -7.89 -2.70 10.50
N ALA A 147 -8.49 -2.44 9.34
CA ALA A 147 -7.76 -2.16 8.11
C ALA A 147 -6.87 -0.91 8.21
N SER A 148 -7.28 0.11 8.95
CA SER A 148 -6.55 1.37 9.13
C SER A 148 -5.19 1.19 9.84
N ARG A 149 -5.02 0.06 10.52
CA ARG A 149 -3.83 -0.26 11.34
C ARG A 149 -2.71 -0.96 10.56
N VAL A 150 -2.94 -1.30 9.29
CA VAL A 150 -1.96 -2.00 8.45
C VAL A 150 -1.70 -1.20 7.19
N ARG A 151 -0.49 -0.66 7.08
CA ARG A 151 -0.09 0.18 5.94
C ARG A 151 0.26 -0.66 4.70
N LEU A 152 -0.02 -0.13 3.52
CA LEU A 152 0.58 -0.66 2.28
C LEU A 152 2.11 -0.66 2.43
N GLY A 153 2.77 -1.74 1.99
CA GLY A 153 4.18 -2.01 2.26
C GLY A 153 4.43 -2.91 3.46
N ALA A 154 3.38 -3.31 4.21
CA ALA A 154 3.49 -4.35 5.21
C ALA A 154 3.63 -5.74 4.54
N TYR A 155 4.53 -6.56 5.07
CA TYR A 155 4.79 -7.93 4.63
C TYR A 155 4.09 -8.92 5.58
N LEU A 156 2.97 -9.50 5.16
CA LEU A 156 2.19 -10.39 6.01
C LEU A 156 2.21 -11.82 5.48
N SER A 157 2.81 -12.73 6.22
CA SER A 157 2.82 -14.16 5.89
C SER A 157 1.47 -14.82 6.20
N PRO A 158 1.10 -15.91 5.49
CA PRO A 158 -0.08 -16.70 5.81
C PRO A 158 -0.10 -17.15 7.27
N GLY A 159 -1.28 -17.14 7.89
CA GLY A 159 -1.48 -17.47 9.30
C GLY A 159 -1.27 -16.29 10.26
N THR A 160 -0.95 -15.09 9.77
CA THR A 160 -0.86 -13.88 10.58
C THR A 160 -2.26 -13.38 10.97
N THR A 161 -2.41 -13.01 12.23
CA THR A 161 -3.59 -12.28 12.74
C THR A 161 -3.14 -10.94 13.31
N ILE A 162 -3.71 -9.86 12.80
CA ILE A 162 -3.55 -8.50 13.34
C ILE A 162 -4.84 -8.17 14.09
N MET A 163 -4.75 -8.00 15.42
CA MET A 163 -5.87 -7.63 16.27
C MET A 163 -6.17 -6.13 16.19
N HIS A 164 -7.26 -5.67 16.80
CA HIS A 164 -7.73 -4.28 16.71
C HIS A 164 -6.68 -3.25 17.14
N GLU A 165 -5.88 -3.55 18.18
CA GLU A 165 -4.81 -2.67 18.66
C GLU A 165 -3.48 -2.89 17.92
N GLY A 166 -3.36 -3.99 17.18
CA GLY A 166 -2.16 -4.29 16.40
C GLY A 166 -1.94 -3.25 15.31
N PHE A 167 -0.66 -2.87 15.09
CA PHE A 167 -0.27 -1.95 14.03
C PHE A 167 0.93 -2.50 13.29
N VAL A 168 0.87 -2.51 11.94
CA VAL A 168 2.00 -2.92 11.10
C VAL A 168 2.34 -1.81 10.11
N ASN A 169 3.57 -1.31 10.21
CA ASN A 169 4.07 -0.28 9.33
C ASN A 169 4.51 -0.86 7.97
N PHE A 170 4.80 0.03 6.98
CA PHE A 170 5.51 -0.37 5.75
C PHE A 170 6.91 -0.92 6.09
N ASN A 171 7.48 -1.73 5.20
CA ASN A 171 8.80 -2.36 5.39
C ASN A 171 8.93 -3.14 6.71
N ALA A 172 7.82 -3.63 7.23
CA ALA A 172 7.71 -4.38 8.48
C ALA A 172 6.75 -5.55 8.29
N GLY A 173 6.74 -6.51 9.19
CA GLY A 173 5.76 -7.58 9.11
C GLY A 173 6.15 -8.87 9.77
N THR A 174 5.58 -9.99 9.27
CA THR A 174 5.71 -11.33 9.85
C THR A 174 6.29 -12.31 8.83
N LEU A 175 7.23 -13.15 9.25
CA LEU A 175 7.84 -14.20 8.41
C LEU A 175 7.18 -15.59 8.58
N GLY A 176 6.01 -15.64 9.17
CA GLY A 176 5.22 -16.84 9.38
C GLY A 176 3.98 -16.56 10.20
N LYS A 177 3.35 -17.61 10.73
CA LYS A 177 2.19 -17.48 11.62
C LYS A 177 2.55 -16.63 12.84
N ALA A 178 1.72 -15.60 13.11
CA ALA A 178 1.92 -14.71 14.25
C ALA A 178 0.59 -14.09 14.72
N MET A 179 0.52 -13.77 16.01
CA MET A 179 -0.54 -12.98 16.62
C MET A 179 0.03 -11.61 16.95
N ILE A 180 -0.57 -10.54 16.44
CA ILE A 180 -0.07 -9.18 16.60
C ILE A 180 -1.16 -8.31 17.24
N GLU A 181 -0.98 -8.00 18.50
CA GLU A 181 -1.79 -7.06 19.28
C GLU A 181 -1.03 -5.74 19.54
N GLY A 182 0.29 -5.77 19.43
CA GLY A 182 1.18 -4.62 19.60
C GLY A 182 1.55 -3.94 18.28
N ARG A 183 2.53 -3.03 18.35
CA ARG A 183 3.03 -2.25 17.23
C ARG A 183 4.28 -2.88 16.62
N ILE A 184 4.27 -3.09 15.29
CA ILE A 184 5.46 -3.41 14.51
C ILE A 184 5.88 -2.16 13.72
N SER A 185 6.99 -1.55 14.12
CA SER A 185 7.53 -0.35 13.48
C SER A 185 8.24 -0.69 12.16
N SER A 186 8.47 0.31 11.30
CA SER A 186 9.19 0.12 10.03
C SER A 186 10.57 -0.50 10.27
N GLY A 187 10.93 -1.47 9.44
CA GLY A 187 12.19 -2.23 9.55
C GLY A 187 12.13 -3.43 10.49
N VAL A 188 11.08 -3.58 11.29
CA VAL A 188 10.95 -4.71 12.24
C VAL A 188 10.26 -5.89 11.58
N VAL A 189 10.80 -7.08 11.81
CA VAL A 189 10.25 -8.34 11.32
C VAL A 189 10.04 -9.31 12.49
N VAL A 190 8.84 -9.87 12.56
CA VAL A 190 8.44 -10.85 13.59
C VAL A 190 8.54 -12.27 13.01
N GLY A 191 9.16 -13.16 13.75
CA GLY A 191 9.37 -14.55 13.34
C GLY A 191 8.09 -15.40 13.35
N ASN A 192 8.23 -16.63 12.89
CA ASN A 192 7.15 -17.61 12.92
C ASN A 192 6.79 -18.04 14.37
N ASN A 193 5.51 -18.30 14.61
CA ASN A 193 4.94 -18.68 15.92
C ASN A 193 5.19 -17.63 17.03
N SER A 194 5.25 -16.35 16.64
CA SER A 194 5.38 -15.26 17.61
C SER A 194 4.04 -14.72 18.03
N ASP A 195 4.01 -14.25 19.27
CA ASP A 195 2.88 -13.52 19.86
C ASP A 195 3.40 -12.17 20.36
N LEU A 196 2.86 -11.09 19.82
CA LEU A 196 3.20 -9.72 20.21
C LEU A 196 2.01 -9.13 20.95
N GLY A 197 2.03 -9.26 22.29
CA GLY A 197 0.94 -8.84 23.17
C GLY A 197 0.59 -7.36 23.10
N GLY A 198 -0.62 -7.03 23.52
CA GLY A 198 -1.15 -5.67 23.53
C GLY A 198 -0.30 -4.69 24.35
N GLY A 199 -0.17 -3.46 23.84
CA GLY A 199 0.66 -2.43 24.46
C GLY A 199 2.16 -2.55 24.18
N SER A 200 2.64 -3.64 23.56
CA SER A 200 4.03 -3.75 23.15
C SER A 200 4.32 -2.90 21.90
N SER A 201 5.53 -2.39 21.84
CA SER A 201 6.04 -1.66 20.68
C SER A 201 7.44 -2.13 20.34
N THR A 202 7.61 -2.59 19.10
CA THR A 202 8.92 -3.01 18.58
C THR A 202 9.49 -1.88 17.72
N MET A 203 10.77 -1.57 17.93
CA MET A 203 11.51 -0.52 17.20
C MET A 203 12.88 -1.05 16.80
#